data_8a4cc123641b231f1a3fc99cda976e9d
#
_entry.id   8a4cc123641b231f1a3fc99cda976e9d
#
_cell.length_a   1.000
_cell.length_b   1.000
_cell.length_c   1.000
_cell.angle_alpha   90.00
_cell.angle_beta   90.00
_cell.angle_gamma   90.00
#
_symmetry.space_group_name_H-M   'P 1'
#
loop_
_entity.id
_entity.type
_entity.pdbx_description
1 polymer ?
#
loop_
_entity_poly.entity_id
_entity_poly.type
_entity_poly.pdbx_seq_one_letter_code
_entity_poly.pdbx_strand_id
1 'polypeptide(L)'
;NNNYFPVGRSLPYPATLELIKQAYKEHDEKLLSDNLEIILTRDFNNRSRDDAWILASSAGTELSKPDGPKVAVFEVDGFDTHAAQGATDGAHADCLSDYDNIVRSLKSSMSEEAFNNTLVLTLTEFGRTIKQNSSNGTEHGYGSAILMAGGLVKKAHVHTDWPGLKKKELFEGRDLNS
;
A
#
# COMPACT_ATOMS: atom_id res chain seq x y z
N ASN A 1 15.52 -17.20 -10.16
CA ASN A 1 15.51 -16.86 -8.73
C ASN A 1 14.31 -15.93 -8.51
N ASN A 2 13.16 -16.53 -8.18
CA ASN A 2 11.97 -15.79 -7.82
C ASN A 2 12.08 -15.40 -6.35
N ASN A 3 12.64 -14.22 -6.08
CA ASN A 3 12.53 -13.61 -4.77
C ASN A 3 11.12 -13.01 -4.66
N TYR A 4 10.16 -13.84 -4.35
CA TYR A 4 8.82 -13.42 -3.99
C TYR A 4 8.87 -13.01 -2.51
N PHE A 5 8.58 -11.75 -2.21
CA PHE A 5 8.23 -11.34 -0.86
C PHE A 5 6.74 -11.64 -0.66
N PRO A 6 6.38 -12.65 0.10
CA PRO A 6 4.98 -12.87 0.41
C PRO A 6 4.51 -11.76 1.34
N VAL A 7 3.75 -10.85 0.81
CA VAL A 7 3.00 -9.84 1.56
C VAL A 7 1.72 -10.53 2.03
N GLY A 8 1.76 -11.13 3.19
CA GLY A 8 0.58 -11.79 3.76
C GLY A 8 0.78 -12.16 5.22
N ARG A 9 -0.27 -12.04 6.00
CA ARG A 9 -0.37 -12.40 7.42
C ARG A 9 0.01 -13.86 7.76
N SER A 10 0.41 -14.66 6.78
CA SER A 10 0.64 -16.11 6.93
C SER A 10 2.09 -16.52 7.17
N LEU A 11 3.06 -15.63 7.04
CA LEU A 11 4.43 -15.98 7.36
C LEU A 11 4.71 -15.77 8.84
N PRO A 12 5.28 -16.78 9.52
CA PRO A 12 5.82 -16.57 10.85
C PRO A 12 6.83 -15.44 10.80
N TYR A 13 6.68 -14.47 11.67
CA TYR A 13 7.51 -13.29 11.82
C TYR A 13 9.04 -13.52 11.67
N PRO A 14 9.63 -14.61 12.25
CA PRO A 14 11.03 -14.95 12.07
C PRO A 14 11.44 -15.21 10.62
N ALA A 15 10.56 -15.80 9.80
CA ALA A 15 10.85 -16.10 8.40
C ALA A 15 10.86 -14.83 7.55
N THR A 16 9.97 -13.87 7.82
CA THR A 16 9.97 -12.55 7.18
C THR A 16 11.24 -11.79 7.49
N LEU A 17 11.71 -11.85 8.74
CA LEU A 17 12.95 -11.22 9.20
C LEU A 17 14.17 -11.80 8.47
N GLU A 18 14.25 -13.11 8.33
CA GLU A 18 15.36 -13.76 7.62
C GLU A 18 15.35 -13.45 6.12
N LEU A 19 14.18 -13.33 5.50
CA LEU A 19 14.05 -12.89 4.11
C LEU A 19 14.52 -11.44 3.91
N ILE A 20 14.16 -10.54 4.82
CA ILE A 20 14.64 -9.16 4.80
C ILE A 20 16.15 -9.14 4.97
N LYS A 21 16.71 -9.87 5.93
CA LYS A 21 18.16 -9.99 6.13
C LYS A 21 18.87 -10.56 4.91
N GLN A 22 18.30 -11.55 4.22
CA GLN A 22 18.87 -12.12 3.00
C GLN A 22 18.84 -11.13 1.83
N ALA A 23 17.76 -10.37 1.68
CA ALA A 23 17.62 -9.37 0.63
C ALA A 23 18.63 -8.21 0.77
N TYR A 24 19.02 -7.91 2.01
CA TYR A 24 19.93 -6.81 2.34
C TYR A 24 21.34 -7.26 2.74
N LYS A 25 21.71 -8.50 2.51
CA LYS A 25 22.99 -9.10 2.92
C LYS A 25 24.24 -8.38 2.39
N GLU A 26 24.08 -7.46 1.45
CA GLU A 26 25.15 -6.65 0.86
C GLU A 26 25.13 -5.19 1.31
N HIS A 27 24.23 -4.79 2.21
CA HIS A 27 24.11 -3.45 2.72
C HIS A 27 24.27 -3.42 4.24
N ASP A 28 24.78 -2.30 4.75
CA ASP A 28 25.15 -2.03 6.13
C ASP A 28 24.19 -2.65 7.17
N GLU A 29 24.69 -3.67 7.91
CA GLU A 29 23.93 -4.41 8.92
C GLU A 29 23.38 -3.51 10.04
N LYS A 30 24.01 -2.37 10.31
CA LYS A 30 23.55 -1.41 11.30
C LYS A 30 22.31 -0.66 10.82
N LEU A 31 22.30 -0.21 9.58
CA LEU A 31 21.14 0.47 8.97
C LEU A 31 19.93 -0.47 8.92
N LEU A 32 20.16 -1.74 8.66
CA LEU A 32 19.14 -2.76 8.66
C LEU A 32 18.60 -3.02 10.07
N SER A 33 19.49 -3.13 11.06
CA SER A 33 19.14 -3.34 12.46
C SER A 33 18.27 -2.20 13.00
N ASP A 34 18.69 -0.95 12.79
CA ASP A 34 17.98 0.23 13.27
C ASP A 34 16.59 0.36 12.63
N ASN A 35 16.46 0.05 11.35
CA ASN A 35 15.15 0.06 10.65
C ASN A 35 14.27 -1.12 11.02
N LEU A 36 14.85 -2.28 11.29
CA LEU A 36 14.10 -3.46 11.76
C LEU A 36 13.59 -3.25 13.19
N GLU A 37 14.33 -2.58 14.05
CA GLU A 37 13.90 -2.28 15.40
C GLU A 37 12.64 -1.40 15.40
N ILE A 38 12.52 -0.44 14.49
CA ILE A 38 11.31 0.37 14.31
C ILE A 38 10.11 -0.50 13.88
N ILE A 39 10.34 -1.50 13.05
CA ILE A 39 9.29 -2.44 12.62
C ILE A 39 8.92 -3.40 13.75
N LEU A 40 9.90 -3.83 14.56
CA LEU A 40 9.76 -4.85 15.60
C LEU A 40 9.11 -4.34 16.88
N THR A 41 9.30 -3.07 17.23
CA THR A 41 8.78 -2.49 18.48
C THR A 41 7.32 -2.04 18.40
N ARG A 42 6.70 -2.09 17.22
CA ARG A 42 5.30 -1.74 17.06
C ARG A 42 4.39 -2.96 17.25
N ASP A 43 3.42 -2.81 18.13
CA ASP A 43 2.35 -3.79 18.34
C ASP A 43 1.44 -3.84 17.11
N PHE A 44 1.65 -4.83 16.26
CA PHE A 44 0.86 -5.06 15.05
C PHE A 44 -0.62 -5.40 15.33
N ASN A 45 -0.95 -5.69 16.58
CA ASN A 45 -2.30 -6.11 16.96
C ASN A 45 -3.24 -4.95 17.30
N ASN A 46 -2.74 -3.73 17.42
CA ASN A 46 -3.51 -2.56 17.84
C ASN A 46 -3.33 -1.38 16.89
N ARG A 47 -3.46 -1.62 15.57
CA ARG A 47 -3.37 -0.56 14.57
C ARG A 47 -4.70 0.20 14.51
N SER A 48 -4.68 1.46 14.94
CA SER A 48 -5.73 2.40 14.58
C SER A 48 -5.44 3.00 13.19
N ARG A 49 -6.48 3.48 12.51
CA ARG A 49 -6.34 4.26 11.26
C ARG A 49 -5.37 5.44 11.43
N ASP A 50 -5.33 5.99 12.64
CA ASP A 50 -4.45 7.12 12.99
C ASP A 50 -2.96 6.77 12.91
N ASP A 51 -2.58 5.49 12.96
CA ASP A 51 -1.18 5.09 12.93
C ASP A 51 -0.56 5.17 11.52
N ALA A 52 -1.35 5.02 10.47
CA ALA A 52 -0.83 4.96 9.11
C ALA A 52 -0.24 6.30 8.65
N TRP A 53 -0.85 7.43 8.99
CA TRP A 53 -0.30 8.75 8.66
C TRP A 53 0.97 9.07 9.50
N ILE A 54 1.05 8.56 10.73
CA ILE A 54 2.26 8.67 11.57
C ILE A 54 3.40 7.87 10.94
N LEU A 55 3.10 6.65 10.46
CA LEU A 55 4.07 5.83 9.73
C LEU A 55 4.56 6.52 8.47
N ALA A 56 3.66 7.11 7.71
CA ALA A 56 4.00 7.85 6.50
C ALA A 56 4.89 9.06 6.80
N SER A 57 4.56 9.82 7.85
CA SER A 57 5.36 10.96 8.30
C SER A 57 6.76 10.52 8.76
N SER A 58 6.85 9.45 9.52
CA SER A 58 8.13 8.87 9.96
C SER A 58 8.96 8.41 8.77
N ALA A 59 8.34 7.68 7.83
CA ALA A 59 8.98 7.22 6.60
C ALA A 59 9.52 8.39 5.77
N GLY A 60 8.75 9.47 5.62
CA GLY A 60 9.19 10.66 4.89
C GLY A 60 10.40 11.32 5.53
N THR A 61 10.44 11.40 6.84
CA THR A 61 11.59 11.93 7.59
C THR A 61 12.83 11.05 7.39
N GLU A 62 12.69 9.74 7.52
CA GLU A 62 13.80 8.79 7.38
C GLU A 62 14.34 8.73 5.94
N LEU A 63 13.47 8.68 4.95
CA LEU A 63 13.84 8.69 3.52
C LEU A 63 14.56 9.98 3.09
N SER A 64 14.39 11.07 3.83
CA SER A 64 15.04 12.35 3.55
C SER A 64 16.46 12.46 4.10
N LYS A 65 16.89 11.54 4.94
CA LYS A 65 18.25 11.56 5.50
C LYS A 65 19.27 11.14 4.43
N PRO A 66 20.47 11.76 4.38
CA PRO A 66 21.51 11.38 3.42
C PRO A 66 21.87 9.89 3.48
N ASP A 67 22.02 9.37 4.70
CA ASP A 67 22.36 7.97 4.99
C ASP A 67 21.12 7.15 5.42
N GLY A 68 19.92 7.67 5.16
CA GLY A 68 18.66 7.03 5.49
C GLY A 68 18.29 5.89 4.53
N PRO A 69 17.22 5.15 4.86
CA PRO A 69 16.70 4.08 4.02
C PRO A 69 16.34 4.61 2.63
N LYS A 70 16.38 3.74 1.63
CA LYS A 70 15.98 4.07 0.26
C LYS A 70 14.60 3.53 -0.09
N VAL A 71 14.05 2.67 0.74
CA VAL A 71 12.73 2.05 0.58
C VAL A 71 12.00 2.06 1.92
N ALA A 72 10.75 2.46 1.91
CA ALA A 72 9.82 2.30 3.02
C ALA A 72 8.59 1.54 2.53
N VAL A 73 8.13 0.59 3.32
CA VAL A 73 6.92 -0.20 3.03
C VAL A 73 6.04 -0.20 4.26
N PHE A 74 4.77 0.11 4.09
CA PHE A 74 3.77 0.02 5.16
C PHE A 74 2.41 -0.33 4.57
N GLU A 75 1.56 -0.89 5.40
CA GLU A 75 0.24 -1.37 5.04
C GLU A 75 -0.83 -0.36 5.46
N VAL A 76 -1.87 -0.24 4.65
CA VAL A 76 -3.06 0.58 4.91
C VAL A 76 -4.28 -0.34 4.89
N ASP A 77 -4.88 -0.54 6.04
CA ASP A 77 -6.04 -1.42 6.23
C ASP A 77 -7.38 -0.70 5.93
N GLY A 78 -8.45 -1.49 5.87
CA GLY A 78 -9.83 -1.01 5.85
C GLY A 78 -10.52 -1.06 4.50
N PHE A 79 -9.81 -1.37 3.42
CA PHE A 79 -10.38 -1.45 2.06
C PHE A 79 -11.17 -2.73 1.78
N ASP A 80 -11.11 -3.72 2.67
CA ASP A 80 -11.82 -4.99 2.51
C ASP A 80 -13.27 -4.90 3.01
N THR A 81 -14.08 -4.13 2.31
CA THR A 81 -15.44 -3.73 2.68
C THR A 81 -16.49 -4.71 2.17
N HIS A 82 -16.71 -5.81 2.91
CA HIS A 82 -17.72 -6.81 2.58
C HIS A 82 -19.16 -6.41 2.94
N ALA A 83 -19.34 -5.37 3.77
CA ALA A 83 -20.64 -4.86 4.18
C ALA A 83 -20.60 -3.35 4.32
N ALA A 84 -21.74 -2.68 4.09
CA ALA A 84 -21.91 -1.23 4.29
C ALA A 84 -20.76 -0.37 3.71
N GLN A 85 -20.29 -0.74 2.52
CA GLN A 85 -19.13 -0.10 1.87
C GLN A 85 -19.35 1.40 1.65
N GLY A 86 -20.58 1.80 1.36
CA GLY A 86 -20.89 3.16 0.95
C GLY A 86 -20.53 3.46 -0.50
N ALA A 87 -20.58 4.72 -0.87
CA ALA A 87 -20.23 5.21 -2.21
C ALA A 87 -19.41 6.51 -2.10
N THR A 88 -20.07 7.67 -2.12
CA THR A 88 -19.44 8.99 -1.90
C THR A 88 -19.19 9.29 -0.43
N ASP A 89 -19.80 8.52 0.43
CA ASP A 89 -19.70 8.54 1.90
C ASP A 89 -19.67 7.09 2.40
N GLY A 90 -19.24 6.89 3.64
CA GLY A 90 -19.14 5.57 4.27
C GLY A 90 -17.73 4.99 4.23
N ALA A 91 -17.61 3.72 4.66
CA ALA A 91 -16.33 3.08 4.96
C ALA A 91 -15.27 3.18 3.85
N HIS A 92 -15.65 3.03 2.59
CA HIS A 92 -14.71 3.12 1.48
C HIS A 92 -14.24 4.56 1.21
N ALA A 93 -15.15 5.52 1.29
CA ALA A 93 -14.82 6.94 1.13
C ALA A 93 -13.88 7.40 2.27
N ASP A 94 -14.11 6.93 3.50
CA ASP A 94 -13.24 7.19 4.64
C ASP A 94 -11.84 6.62 4.40
N CYS A 95 -11.73 5.38 3.89
CA CYS A 95 -10.44 4.77 3.56
C CYS A 95 -9.67 5.55 2.47
N LEU A 96 -10.37 6.07 1.46
CA LEU A 96 -9.75 6.91 0.42
C LEU A 96 -9.29 8.26 0.98
N SER A 97 -10.05 8.85 1.90
CA SER A 97 -9.67 10.07 2.61
C SER A 97 -8.43 9.86 3.48
N ASP A 98 -8.38 8.75 4.21
CA ASP A 98 -7.23 8.37 5.03
C ASP A 98 -5.99 8.14 4.14
N TYR A 99 -6.16 7.49 2.99
CA TYR A 99 -5.08 7.30 2.01
C TYR A 99 -4.54 8.64 1.49
N ASP A 100 -5.40 9.61 1.15
CA ASP A 100 -4.97 10.95 0.74
C ASP A 100 -4.15 11.63 1.86
N ASN A 101 -4.61 11.54 3.11
CA ASN A 101 -3.89 12.06 4.27
C ASN A 101 -2.53 11.39 4.48
N ILE A 102 -2.42 10.09 4.24
CA ILE A 102 -1.17 9.32 4.31
C ILE A 102 -0.17 9.85 3.26
N VAL A 103 -0.59 10.00 2.01
CA VAL A 103 0.27 10.52 0.94
C VAL A 103 0.69 11.97 1.22
N ARG A 104 -0.22 12.80 1.74
CA ARG A 104 0.08 14.18 2.17
C ARG A 104 1.10 14.20 3.31
N SER A 105 0.93 13.36 4.32
CA SER A 105 1.84 13.26 5.47
C SER A 105 3.23 12.83 5.04
N LEU A 106 3.33 11.84 4.17
CA LEU A 106 4.59 11.42 3.56
C LEU A 106 5.27 12.60 2.86
N LYS A 107 4.56 13.26 1.96
CA LYS A 107 5.10 14.40 1.20
C LYS A 107 5.53 15.54 2.11
N SER A 108 4.73 15.91 3.11
CA SER A 108 5.00 17.07 3.98
C SER A 108 6.17 16.84 4.94
N SER A 109 6.50 15.59 5.24
CA SER A 109 7.62 15.21 6.09
C SER A 109 8.91 14.92 5.33
N MET A 110 8.86 14.89 4.00
CA MET A 110 10.04 14.76 3.15
C MET A 110 10.67 16.11 2.83
N SER A 111 12.00 16.12 2.63
CA SER A 111 12.64 17.23 1.96
C SER A 111 12.18 17.32 0.49
N GLU A 112 12.20 18.51 -0.08
CA GLU A 112 11.82 18.71 -1.49
C GLU A 112 12.70 17.88 -2.43
N GLU A 113 13.99 17.81 -2.17
CA GLU A 113 14.94 17.00 -2.94
C GLU A 113 14.60 15.51 -2.87
N ALA A 114 14.35 14.98 -1.66
CA ALA A 114 13.99 13.59 -1.49
C ALA A 114 12.66 13.26 -2.17
N PHE A 115 11.63 14.10 -2.02
CA PHE A 115 10.34 13.88 -2.66
C PHE A 115 10.43 13.91 -4.19
N ASN A 116 11.23 14.83 -4.75
CA ASN A 116 11.44 14.94 -6.20
C ASN A 116 12.10 13.68 -6.81
N ASN A 117 12.81 12.90 -5.99
CA ASN A 117 13.46 11.64 -6.35
C ASN A 117 12.69 10.40 -5.86
N THR A 118 11.47 10.56 -5.37
CA THR A 118 10.67 9.47 -4.80
C THR A 118 9.56 9.04 -5.77
N LEU A 119 9.36 7.72 -5.83
CA LEU A 119 8.16 7.09 -6.37
C LEU A 119 7.38 6.45 -5.20
N VAL A 120 6.14 6.87 -5.03
CA VAL A 120 5.16 6.21 -4.17
C VAL A 120 4.36 5.26 -5.04
N LEU A 121 4.40 3.98 -4.71
CA LEU A 121 3.67 2.93 -5.41
C LEU A 121 2.66 2.28 -4.46
N THR A 122 1.39 2.37 -4.79
CA THR A 122 0.31 1.74 -4.02
C THR A 122 -0.17 0.50 -4.73
N LEU A 123 -0.07 -0.63 -4.06
CA LEU A 123 -0.49 -1.94 -4.55
C LEU A 123 -1.64 -2.45 -3.70
N THR A 124 -2.48 -3.27 -4.30
CA THR A 124 -3.56 -3.98 -3.61
C THR A 124 -3.35 -5.48 -3.70
N GLU A 125 -3.82 -6.21 -2.70
CA GLU A 125 -3.74 -7.67 -2.66
C GLU A 125 -4.73 -8.32 -3.63
N PHE A 126 -5.91 -7.71 -3.79
CA PHE A 126 -6.99 -8.15 -4.67
C PHE A 126 -7.81 -6.96 -5.16
N GLY A 127 -8.67 -7.20 -6.14
CA GLY A 127 -9.69 -6.25 -6.57
C GLY A 127 -11.03 -6.51 -5.89
N ARG A 128 -12.05 -5.80 -6.33
CA ARG A 128 -13.43 -5.95 -5.82
C ARG A 128 -14.38 -6.26 -6.97
N THR A 129 -15.43 -7.04 -6.68
CA THR A 129 -16.48 -7.35 -7.67
C THR A 129 -17.19 -6.08 -8.12
N ILE A 130 -17.60 -6.06 -9.39
CA ILE A 130 -18.37 -4.93 -9.96
C ILE A 130 -19.73 -4.79 -9.28
N LYS A 131 -20.35 -5.93 -8.94
CA LYS A 131 -21.70 -5.95 -8.38
C LYS A 131 -21.65 -5.90 -6.85
N GLN A 132 -22.46 -5.03 -6.28
CA GLN A 132 -22.72 -4.97 -4.85
C GLN A 132 -23.36 -6.29 -4.36
N ASN A 133 -22.93 -6.75 -3.19
CA ASN A 133 -23.50 -7.92 -2.52
C ASN A 133 -24.75 -7.58 -1.69
N SER A 134 -25.37 -8.58 -1.07
CA SER A 134 -26.59 -8.40 -0.26
C SER A 134 -26.37 -7.62 1.05
N SER A 135 -25.12 -7.43 1.47
CA SER A 135 -24.74 -6.67 2.68
C SER A 135 -24.32 -5.24 2.36
N ASN A 136 -24.61 -4.73 1.15
CA ASN A 136 -24.18 -3.40 0.68
C ASN A 136 -22.66 -3.20 0.67
N GLY A 137 -21.90 -4.26 0.44
CA GLY A 137 -20.47 -4.26 0.20
C GLY A 137 -20.14 -4.92 -1.13
N THR A 138 -18.90 -5.35 -1.29
CA THR A 138 -18.44 -6.10 -2.46
C THR A 138 -17.62 -7.32 -2.03
N GLU A 139 -17.50 -8.30 -2.90
CA GLU A 139 -16.64 -9.46 -2.67
C GLU A 139 -15.25 -9.22 -3.30
N HIS A 140 -14.30 -10.11 -3.01
CA HIS A 140 -13.00 -10.09 -3.68
C HIS A 140 -13.18 -10.31 -5.18
N GLY A 141 -12.43 -9.56 -5.97
CA GLY A 141 -12.35 -9.64 -7.42
C GLY A 141 -10.90 -9.67 -7.90
N TYR A 142 -10.70 -9.76 -9.20
CA TYR A 142 -9.37 -9.88 -9.81
C TYR A 142 -8.79 -8.52 -10.20
N GLY A 143 -9.55 -7.72 -10.94
CA GLY A 143 -9.06 -6.43 -11.45
C GLY A 143 -8.92 -5.39 -10.35
N SER A 144 -7.81 -4.69 -10.35
CA SER A 144 -7.45 -3.71 -9.35
C SER A 144 -6.85 -2.46 -9.98
N ALA A 145 -6.59 -1.46 -9.17
CA ALA A 145 -5.91 -0.24 -9.56
C ALA A 145 -4.57 -0.11 -8.82
N ILE A 146 -3.56 0.31 -9.56
CA ILE A 146 -2.26 0.71 -9.01
C ILE A 146 -2.18 2.23 -9.07
N LEU A 147 -1.88 2.86 -7.95
CA LEU A 147 -1.69 4.31 -7.89
C LEU A 147 -0.20 4.63 -7.78
N MET A 148 0.23 5.60 -8.56
CA MET A 148 1.60 6.10 -8.52
C MET A 148 1.59 7.59 -8.23
N ALA A 149 2.42 8.01 -7.27
CA ALA A 149 2.62 9.41 -6.89
C ALA A 149 4.11 9.68 -6.65
N GLY A 150 4.45 10.91 -6.33
CA GLY A 150 5.82 11.32 -6.04
C GLY A 150 6.46 12.13 -7.17
N GLY A 151 7.61 12.71 -6.90
CA GLY A 151 8.29 13.63 -7.84
C GLY A 151 8.81 12.96 -9.12
N LEU A 152 8.95 11.63 -9.12
CA LEU A 152 9.31 10.88 -10.34
C LEU A 152 8.14 10.73 -11.31
N VAL A 153 6.90 10.94 -10.87
CA VAL A 153 5.72 10.96 -11.74
C VAL A 153 5.63 12.32 -12.42
N LYS A 154 6.15 12.44 -13.61
CA LYS A 154 6.28 13.73 -14.33
C LYS A 154 4.97 14.24 -14.93
N LYS A 155 3.98 13.37 -15.11
CA LYS A 155 2.71 13.75 -15.74
C LYS A 155 1.58 12.89 -15.15
N ALA A 156 0.52 13.54 -14.71
CA ALA A 156 -0.70 12.84 -14.34
C ALA A 156 -1.29 12.14 -15.57
N HIS A 157 -1.50 10.85 -15.49
CA HIS A 157 -2.04 10.04 -16.56
C HIS A 157 -2.79 8.83 -16.02
N VAL A 158 -3.83 8.40 -16.70
CA VAL A 158 -4.53 7.13 -16.43
C VAL A 158 -4.15 6.16 -17.54
N HIS A 159 -3.45 5.09 -17.16
CA HIS A 159 -3.17 3.97 -18.05
C HIS A 159 -4.23 2.89 -17.81
N THR A 160 -4.92 2.49 -18.84
CA THR A 160 -5.94 1.45 -18.72
C THR A 160 -6.15 0.75 -20.07
N ASP A 161 -6.40 -0.54 -20.00
CA ASP A 161 -7.03 -1.33 -21.04
C ASP A 161 -8.46 -1.66 -20.59
N TRP A 162 -9.33 -0.64 -20.67
CA TRP A 162 -10.65 -0.69 -20.08
C TRP A 162 -11.59 -1.60 -20.86
N PRO A 163 -12.00 -2.77 -20.33
CA PRO A 163 -12.83 -3.74 -21.07
C PRO A 163 -14.31 -3.34 -21.15
N GLY A 164 -14.76 -2.44 -20.27
CA GLY A 164 -16.16 -2.12 -20.05
C GLY A 164 -16.76 -2.87 -18.85
N LEU A 165 -18.07 -2.63 -18.60
CA LEU A 165 -18.78 -3.21 -17.44
C LEU A 165 -19.95 -4.12 -17.84
N LYS A 166 -20.15 -4.40 -19.13
CA LYS A 166 -21.19 -5.34 -19.56
C LYS A 166 -20.78 -6.76 -19.21
N LYS A 167 -21.72 -7.60 -18.83
CA LYS A 167 -21.46 -8.99 -18.42
C LYS A 167 -20.53 -9.76 -19.35
N LYS A 168 -20.61 -9.54 -20.67
CA LYS A 168 -19.74 -10.15 -21.68
C LYS A 168 -18.32 -9.62 -21.72
N GLU A 169 -18.07 -8.47 -21.07
CA GLU A 169 -16.80 -7.75 -21.02
C GLU A 169 -16.04 -8.05 -19.70
N LEU A 170 -16.70 -8.74 -18.79
CA LEU A 170 -16.16 -9.11 -17.49
C LEU A 170 -15.61 -10.53 -17.49
N PHE A 171 -14.55 -10.74 -16.75
CA PHE A 171 -14.03 -12.07 -16.44
C PHE A 171 -15.09 -12.85 -15.66
N GLU A 172 -15.48 -14.02 -16.18
CA GLU A 172 -16.59 -14.86 -15.69
C GLU A 172 -17.92 -14.11 -15.53
N GLY A 173 -18.09 -12.98 -16.21
CA GLY A 173 -19.29 -12.13 -16.12
C GLY A 173 -19.48 -11.45 -14.75
N ARG A 174 -18.44 -11.35 -13.95
CA ARG A 174 -18.44 -10.90 -12.55
C ARG A 174 -17.44 -9.79 -12.27
N ASP A 175 -16.21 -9.92 -12.76
CA ASP A 175 -15.06 -9.09 -12.36
C ASP A 175 -14.42 -8.38 -13.54
N LEU A 176 -13.65 -7.35 -13.24
CA LEU A 176 -12.62 -6.88 -14.16
C LEU A 176 -11.54 -7.96 -14.29
N ASN A 177 -10.98 -8.09 -15.48
CA ASN A 177 -9.82 -8.93 -15.71
C ASN A 177 -8.56 -8.25 -15.16
N SER A 178 -7.61 -9.02 -14.63
CA SER A 178 -6.31 -8.53 -14.17
C SER A 178 -5.31 -8.46 -15.31
#